data_2bbb5bce1ba55573c189d7b769b6f21a
#
_entry.id   2bbb5bce1ba55573c189d7b769b6f21a
#
_cell.length_a   1.000
_cell.length_b   1.000
_cell.length_c   1.000
_cell.angle_alpha   90.00
_cell.angle_beta   90.00
_cell.angle_gamma   90.00
#
_symmetry.space_group_name_H-M   'P 1'
#
loop_
_entity.id
_entity.type
_entity.pdbx_description
1 polymer ?
#
loop_
_entity_poly.entity_id
_entity_poly.type
_entity_poly.pdbx_seq_one_letter_code
_entity_poly.pdbx_strand_id
1 'polypeptide(L)'
;MVRVMLLPGSTLCVIAIAITAASGCNSAQRPDSTDIERFAVSRIQMVERDIEDRGVDDPLVLSAMLTVPREEFVPNDYRDQAYNDHPLPIGEGQTISQPFIVALMTGLLDVEPGDKILEIGTGSGYQAAILAEMGAEVYSIEIIPELAKRAGEALIRRGYEIQTSTGDGYFGWEEHAPYDGIIVTAAPDHVPAPLRNQLGPKGKMVIPVGPPGGVQSLWLIEQRGGRWVSLNQGAVRFVPFVREQ
;
A
#
# COMPACT_ATOMS: atom_id res chain seq x y z
N MET A 1 4.34 38.98 -59.15
CA MET A 1 5.47 38.96 -60.10
C MET A 1 6.69 39.40 -59.33
N VAL A 2 7.46 38.51 -58.75
CA VAL A 2 8.72 38.81 -58.05
C VAL A 2 9.78 37.87 -58.62
N ARG A 3 10.78 38.45 -59.19
CA ARG A 3 11.86 37.83 -59.98
C ARG A 3 12.90 37.25 -59.01
N VAL A 4 13.14 35.93 -59.07
CA VAL A 4 14.21 35.26 -58.34
C VAL A 4 15.52 35.41 -59.15
N MET A 5 16.57 35.98 -58.56
CA MET A 5 17.88 36.12 -59.09
C MET A 5 18.76 34.99 -58.58
N LEU A 6 19.18 34.08 -59.45
CA LEU A 6 20.13 33.03 -59.18
C LEU A 6 21.60 33.59 -59.29
N LEU A 7 22.35 33.35 -58.21
CA LEU A 7 23.83 33.50 -58.25
C LEU A 7 24.47 32.11 -58.17
N PRO A 8 25.53 31.88 -58.96
CA PRO A 8 26.20 30.58 -59.00
C PRO A 8 27.44 30.57 -58.07
N GLY A 9 27.61 29.38 -57.47
CA GLY A 9 28.94 28.93 -57.03
C GLY A 9 29.26 29.10 -55.53
N SER A 10 28.97 28.07 -54.72
CA SER A 10 29.76 27.80 -53.52
C SER A 10 29.63 26.31 -53.18
N THR A 11 30.77 25.64 -53.22
CA THR A 11 30.94 24.23 -52.86
C THR A 11 30.57 23.99 -51.41
N LEU A 12 29.48 23.27 -51.18
CA LEU A 12 29.09 22.87 -49.82
C LEU A 12 29.92 21.68 -49.39
N CYS A 13 30.83 21.95 -48.45
CA CYS A 13 31.56 20.91 -47.72
C CYS A 13 30.59 20.28 -46.69
N VAL A 14 30.07 19.09 -46.94
CA VAL A 14 29.24 18.34 -45.99
C VAL A 14 30.14 17.72 -44.95
N ILE A 15 30.20 18.33 -43.78
CA ILE A 15 30.79 17.69 -42.58
C ILE A 15 29.77 16.77 -41.99
N ALA A 16 29.96 15.46 -42.18
CA ALA A 16 29.19 14.44 -41.50
C ALA A 16 29.64 14.36 -40.03
N ILE A 17 28.85 14.94 -39.13
CA ILE A 17 29.04 14.74 -37.70
C ILE A 17 28.39 13.39 -37.34
N ALA A 18 29.22 12.39 -37.09
CA ALA A 18 28.78 11.11 -36.52
C ALA A 18 28.44 11.34 -35.06
N ILE A 19 27.15 11.45 -34.75
CA ILE A 19 26.65 11.40 -33.37
C ILE A 19 26.61 9.94 -32.96
N THR A 20 27.62 9.49 -32.23
CA THR A 20 27.54 8.21 -31.48
C THR A 20 26.62 8.42 -30.31
N ALA A 21 25.38 8.01 -30.47
CA ALA A 21 24.41 7.89 -29.37
C ALA A 21 24.89 6.74 -28.48
N ALA A 22 25.46 7.05 -27.31
CA ALA A 22 25.66 6.13 -26.25
C ALA A 22 24.25 5.84 -25.62
N SER A 23 23.59 4.83 -26.14
CA SER A 23 22.31 4.32 -25.57
C SER A 23 22.61 3.49 -24.35
N GLY A 24 22.77 4.16 -23.21
CA GLY A 24 22.74 3.58 -21.87
C GLY A 24 21.43 3.93 -21.19
N CYS A 25 20.29 3.70 -21.84
CA CYS A 25 19.00 3.70 -21.16
C CYS A 25 18.78 2.32 -20.57
N ASN A 26 18.83 2.25 -19.25
CA ASN A 26 18.29 1.14 -18.47
C ASN A 26 16.76 1.17 -18.70
N SER A 27 16.29 0.48 -19.75
CA SER A 27 14.87 0.37 -20.06
C SER A 27 14.26 -0.56 -19.02
N ALA A 28 13.59 0.01 -18.01
CA ALA A 28 12.59 -0.72 -17.27
C ALA A 28 11.63 -1.31 -18.31
N GLN A 29 11.70 -2.62 -18.53
CA GLN A 29 10.83 -3.32 -19.47
C GLN A 29 9.39 -3.07 -19.05
N ARG A 30 8.59 -2.50 -19.96
CA ARG A 30 7.13 -2.49 -19.76
C ARG A 30 6.67 -3.94 -19.66
N PRO A 31 5.77 -4.26 -18.71
CA PRO A 31 5.24 -5.62 -18.62
C PRO A 31 4.67 -6.04 -19.98
N ASP A 32 4.94 -7.27 -20.39
CA ASP A 32 4.37 -7.85 -21.60
C ASP A 32 2.84 -7.94 -21.45
N SER A 33 2.10 -7.81 -22.55
CA SER A 33 0.64 -7.93 -22.55
C SER A 33 0.16 -9.26 -21.94
N THR A 34 0.93 -10.34 -22.10
CA THR A 34 0.69 -11.66 -21.51
C THR A 34 0.83 -11.64 -19.98
N ASP A 35 1.76 -10.86 -19.43
CA ASP A 35 1.93 -10.71 -17.98
C ASP A 35 0.77 -9.92 -17.37
N ILE A 36 0.29 -8.87 -18.05
CA ILE A 36 -0.84 -8.07 -17.59
C ILE A 36 -2.11 -8.94 -17.51
N GLU A 37 -2.39 -9.72 -18.54
CA GLU A 37 -3.54 -10.63 -18.56
C GLU A 37 -3.42 -11.71 -17.48
N ARG A 38 -2.25 -12.31 -17.30
CA ARG A 38 -1.98 -13.32 -16.28
C ARG A 38 -2.22 -12.79 -14.87
N PHE A 39 -1.71 -11.59 -14.56
CA PHE A 39 -1.92 -10.97 -13.25
C PHE A 39 -3.37 -10.59 -13.00
N ALA A 40 -4.08 -10.10 -14.03
CA ALA A 40 -5.51 -9.80 -13.92
C ALA A 40 -6.33 -11.05 -13.57
N VAL A 41 -6.08 -12.18 -14.25
CA VAL A 41 -6.73 -13.47 -13.93
C VAL A 41 -6.39 -13.95 -12.52
N SER A 42 -5.12 -13.89 -12.13
CA SER A 42 -4.68 -14.30 -10.78
C SER A 42 -5.32 -13.45 -9.68
N ARG A 43 -5.49 -12.14 -9.92
CA ARG A 43 -6.15 -11.21 -9.01
C ARG A 43 -7.63 -11.56 -8.81
N ILE A 44 -8.35 -11.83 -9.89
CA ILE A 44 -9.75 -12.26 -9.82
C ILE A 44 -9.86 -13.54 -8.99
N GLN A 45 -9.04 -14.55 -9.30
CA GLN A 45 -9.03 -15.82 -8.56
C GLN A 45 -8.71 -15.66 -7.07
N MET A 46 -7.77 -14.78 -6.73
CA MET A 46 -7.45 -14.45 -5.34
C MET A 46 -8.66 -13.85 -4.63
N VAL A 47 -9.34 -12.88 -5.26
CA VAL A 47 -10.52 -12.24 -4.64
C VAL A 47 -11.65 -13.25 -4.45
N GLU A 48 -11.99 -14.04 -5.46
CA GLU A 48 -13.08 -15.01 -5.39
C GLU A 48 -12.81 -16.10 -4.34
N ARG A 49 -11.68 -16.82 -4.46
CA ARG A 49 -11.41 -18.02 -3.66
C ARG A 49 -10.83 -17.74 -2.26
N ASP A 50 -9.94 -16.72 -2.20
CA ASP A 50 -9.14 -16.54 -0.99
C ASP A 50 -9.71 -15.42 -0.10
N ILE A 51 -10.67 -14.63 -0.59
CA ILE A 51 -11.28 -13.50 0.12
C ILE A 51 -12.78 -13.68 0.26
N GLU A 52 -13.54 -13.65 -0.85
CA GLU A 52 -15.01 -13.72 -0.85
C GLU A 52 -15.53 -15.05 -0.30
N ASP A 53 -15.02 -16.19 -0.80
CA ASP A 53 -15.38 -17.53 -0.32
C ASP A 53 -15.05 -17.76 1.17
N ARG A 54 -14.22 -16.89 1.76
CA ARG A 54 -13.86 -16.92 3.18
C ARG A 54 -14.63 -15.92 4.04
N GLY A 55 -15.65 -15.27 3.46
CA GLY A 55 -16.62 -14.46 4.18
C GLY A 55 -16.30 -12.98 4.30
N VAL A 56 -15.37 -12.43 3.48
CA VAL A 56 -15.23 -10.99 3.30
C VAL A 56 -16.10 -10.61 2.10
N ASP A 57 -17.24 -9.99 2.36
CA ASP A 57 -18.30 -9.70 1.39
C ASP A 57 -18.59 -8.20 1.20
N ASP A 58 -17.79 -7.33 1.81
CA ASP A 58 -17.89 -5.89 1.60
C ASP A 58 -17.55 -5.52 0.15
N PRO A 59 -18.49 -4.93 -0.61
CA PRO A 59 -18.31 -4.67 -2.02
C PRO A 59 -17.22 -3.62 -2.31
N LEU A 60 -16.97 -2.66 -1.40
CA LEU A 60 -15.89 -1.68 -1.56
C LEU A 60 -14.53 -2.35 -1.38
N VAL A 61 -14.40 -3.22 -0.38
CA VAL A 61 -13.18 -4.02 -0.17
C VAL A 61 -12.90 -4.90 -1.38
N LEU A 62 -13.89 -5.69 -1.83
CA LEU A 62 -13.73 -6.58 -2.98
C LEU A 62 -13.36 -5.81 -4.25
N SER A 63 -14.00 -4.66 -4.50
CA SER A 63 -13.69 -3.78 -5.63
C SER A 63 -12.27 -3.24 -5.57
N ALA A 64 -11.81 -2.77 -4.41
CA ALA A 64 -10.46 -2.27 -4.23
C ALA A 64 -9.41 -3.39 -4.41
N MET A 65 -9.67 -4.58 -3.87
CA MET A 65 -8.80 -5.75 -4.04
C MET A 65 -8.72 -6.23 -5.50
N LEU A 66 -9.80 -6.04 -6.28
CA LEU A 66 -9.82 -6.31 -7.73
C LEU A 66 -9.09 -5.23 -8.55
N THR A 67 -9.04 -3.99 -8.07
CA THR A 67 -8.49 -2.85 -8.82
C THR A 67 -6.99 -2.69 -8.57
N VAL A 68 -6.54 -2.74 -7.32
CA VAL A 68 -5.15 -2.47 -6.94
C VAL A 68 -4.21 -3.59 -7.38
N PRO A 69 -3.21 -3.33 -8.26
CA PRO A 69 -2.30 -4.37 -8.77
C PRO A 69 -1.24 -4.73 -7.74
N ARG A 70 -1.50 -5.77 -6.94
CA ARG A 70 -0.64 -6.19 -5.83
C ARG A 70 0.78 -6.53 -6.28
N GLU A 71 0.96 -7.04 -7.51
CA GLU A 71 2.26 -7.36 -8.10
C GLU A 71 3.19 -6.15 -8.24
N GLU A 72 2.67 -4.93 -8.15
CA GLU A 72 3.47 -3.71 -8.20
C GLU A 72 3.95 -3.24 -6.82
N PHE A 73 3.46 -3.88 -5.76
CA PHE A 73 3.83 -3.61 -4.36
C PHE A 73 4.75 -4.69 -3.77
N VAL A 74 5.21 -5.63 -4.59
CA VAL A 74 6.16 -6.67 -4.18
C VAL A 74 7.47 -6.54 -4.98
N PRO A 75 8.62 -6.97 -4.41
CA PRO A 75 9.87 -7.04 -5.16
C PRO A 75 9.74 -7.96 -6.38
N ASN A 76 10.53 -7.69 -7.43
CA ASN A 76 10.45 -8.43 -8.70
C ASN A 76 10.57 -9.95 -8.52
N ASP A 77 11.42 -10.41 -7.60
CA ASP A 77 11.63 -11.84 -7.33
C ASP A 77 10.37 -12.56 -6.79
N TYR A 78 9.39 -11.81 -6.32
CA TYR A 78 8.14 -12.33 -5.75
C TYR A 78 6.91 -11.99 -6.58
N ARG A 79 7.03 -11.29 -7.73
CA ARG A 79 5.89 -10.85 -8.54
C ARG A 79 4.99 -12.00 -8.99
N ASP A 80 5.57 -13.14 -9.35
CA ASP A 80 4.81 -14.32 -9.76
C ASP A 80 4.00 -14.95 -8.61
N GLN A 81 4.32 -14.62 -7.36
CA GLN A 81 3.65 -15.08 -6.16
C GLN A 81 2.71 -14.03 -5.57
N ALA A 82 2.60 -12.83 -6.19
CA ALA A 82 1.89 -11.69 -5.63
C ALA A 82 0.43 -12.00 -5.22
N TYR A 83 -0.21 -12.92 -5.93
CA TYR A 83 -1.61 -13.29 -5.73
C TYR A 83 -1.80 -14.62 -4.95
N ASN A 84 -0.72 -15.21 -4.44
CA ASN A 84 -0.83 -16.34 -3.52
C ASN A 84 -1.27 -15.84 -2.13
N ASP A 85 -2.16 -16.59 -1.47
CA ASP A 85 -2.73 -16.16 -0.18
C ASP A 85 -1.76 -16.42 1.00
N HIS A 86 -0.60 -15.78 0.94
CA HIS A 86 0.41 -15.75 2.02
C HIS A 86 1.20 -14.43 2.02
N PRO A 87 1.87 -14.08 3.14
CA PRO A 87 2.75 -12.91 3.18
C PRO A 87 4.00 -13.12 2.31
N LEU A 88 4.55 -12.03 1.76
CA LEU A 88 5.77 -12.05 0.95
C LEU A 88 6.81 -11.07 1.50
N PRO A 89 8.10 -11.39 1.44
CA PRO A 89 9.16 -10.47 1.85
C PRO A 89 9.17 -9.19 1.01
N ILE A 90 9.37 -8.04 1.67
CA ILE A 90 9.55 -6.74 1.01
C ILE A 90 10.90 -6.10 1.34
N GLY A 91 11.81 -6.82 1.96
CA GLY A 91 13.09 -6.33 2.47
C GLY A 91 12.99 -5.81 3.91
N GLU A 92 14.12 -5.40 4.46
CA GLU A 92 14.24 -4.85 5.83
C GLU A 92 13.64 -5.76 6.91
N GLY A 93 13.56 -7.07 6.67
CA GLY A 93 12.92 -8.04 7.57
C GLY A 93 11.39 -7.92 7.63
N GLN A 94 10.78 -7.13 6.73
CA GLN A 94 9.34 -6.88 6.69
C GLN A 94 8.65 -7.65 5.56
N THR A 95 7.32 -7.73 5.63
CA THR A 95 6.50 -8.43 4.65
C THR A 95 5.29 -7.59 4.22
N ILE A 96 4.84 -7.75 2.98
CA ILE A 96 3.48 -7.42 2.59
C ILE A 96 2.55 -8.49 3.16
N SER A 97 1.47 -8.08 3.81
CA SER A 97 0.53 -9.00 4.45
C SER A 97 -0.17 -9.92 3.45
N GLN A 98 -0.59 -11.12 3.92
CA GLN A 98 -1.45 -12.04 3.18
C GLN A 98 -2.69 -11.31 2.64
N PRO A 99 -3.10 -11.53 1.37
CA PRO A 99 -4.26 -10.89 0.77
C PRO A 99 -5.53 -10.96 1.61
N PHE A 100 -5.87 -12.16 2.12
CA PHE A 100 -7.02 -12.32 3.01
C PHE A 100 -6.95 -11.44 4.26
N ILE A 101 -5.79 -11.30 4.87
CA ILE A 101 -5.61 -10.47 6.07
C ILE A 101 -5.80 -8.98 5.75
N VAL A 102 -5.30 -8.51 4.61
CA VAL A 102 -5.53 -7.14 4.13
C VAL A 102 -7.03 -6.89 3.99
N ALA A 103 -7.75 -7.77 3.28
CA ALA A 103 -9.19 -7.64 3.06
C ALA A 103 -9.99 -7.73 4.37
N LEU A 104 -9.68 -8.70 5.25
CA LEU A 104 -10.34 -8.87 6.54
C LEU A 104 -10.17 -7.62 7.43
N MET A 105 -8.94 -7.12 7.57
CA MET A 105 -8.68 -5.95 8.42
C MET A 105 -9.36 -4.70 7.87
N THR A 106 -9.39 -4.53 6.55
CA THR A 106 -10.07 -3.41 5.90
C THR A 106 -11.59 -3.49 6.09
N GLY A 107 -12.20 -4.66 5.89
CA GLY A 107 -13.63 -4.86 6.11
C GLY A 107 -14.05 -4.66 7.58
N LEU A 108 -13.19 -5.03 8.54
CA LEU A 108 -13.44 -4.79 9.97
C LEU A 108 -13.46 -3.30 10.34
N LEU A 109 -12.75 -2.44 9.61
CA LEU A 109 -12.80 -0.99 9.79
C LEU A 109 -14.13 -0.40 9.32
N ASP A 110 -14.81 -1.04 8.34
CA ASP A 110 -16.07 -0.57 7.76
C ASP A 110 -15.91 0.83 7.16
N VAL A 111 -14.94 0.94 6.24
CA VAL A 111 -14.50 2.21 5.65
C VAL A 111 -15.51 2.74 4.65
N GLU A 112 -15.91 3.99 4.79
CA GLU A 112 -16.73 4.72 3.82
C GLU A 112 -15.89 5.74 3.02
N PRO A 113 -16.28 6.09 1.77
CA PRO A 113 -15.61 7.14 1.03
C PRO A 113 -15.60 8.48 1.79
N GLY A 114 -14.42 9.06 1.93
CA GLY A 114 -14.20 10.31 2.68
C GLY A 114 -13.79 10.10 4.14
N ASP A 115 -13.78 8.86 4.65
CA ASP A 115 -13.27 8.56 5.98
C ASP A 115 -11.77 8.87 6.08
N LYS A 116 -11.37 9.39 7.22
CA LYS A 116 -9.98 9.66 7.55
C LYS A 116 -9.37 8.45 8.24
N ILE A 117 -8.42 7.81 7.58
CA ILE A 117 -7.80 6.57 8.05
C ILE A 117 -6.32 6.76 8.34
N LEU A 118 -5.88 6.33 9.52
CA LEU A 118 -4.47 6.24 9.88
C LEU A 118 -3.98 4.80 9.75
N GLU A 119 -2.97 4.58 8.94
CA GLU A 119 -2.22 3.32 8.86
C GLU A 119 -0.91 3.43 9.62
N ILE A 120 -0.61 2.42 10.44
CA ILE A 120 0.68 2.27 11.11
C ILE A 120 1.42 1.08 10.53
N GLY A 121 2.53 1.37 9.82
CA GLY A 121 3.33 0.41 9.07
C GLY A 121 2.96 0.41 7.59
N THR A 122 3.41 1.44 6.85
CA THR A 122 3.17 1.56 5.39
C THR A 122 3.71 0.35 4.62
N GLY A 123 4.89 -0.15 5.04
CA GLY A 123 5.53 -1.32 4.46
C GLY A 123 5.73 -1.21 2.95
N SER A 124 4.94 -1.95 2.18
CA SER A 124 4.95 -1.90 0.71
C SER A 124 4.11 -0.77 0.13
N GLY A 125 3.17 -0.20 0.90
CA GLY A 125 2.14 0.73 0.46
C GLY A 125 0.85 0.06 -0.03
N TYR A 126 0.76 -1.27 -0.04
CA TYR A 126 -0.40 -1.98 -0.59
C TYR A 126 -1.69 -1.74 0.22
N GLN A 127 -1.61 -1.84 1.56
CA GLN A 127 -2.76 -1.58 2.43
C GLN A 127 -3.24 -0.12 2.29
N ALA A 128 -2.31 0.85 2.25
CA ALA A 128 -2.63 2.25 2.01
C ALA A 128 -3.32 2.46 0.65
N ALA A 129 -2.84 1.77 -0.42
CA ALA A 129 -3.45 1.83 -1.74
C ALA A 129 -4.88 1.26 -1.75
N ILE A 130 -5.15 0.15 -1.03
CA ILE A 130 -6.49 -0.42 -0.89
C ILE A 130 -7.44 0.58 -0.21
N LEU A 131 -7.02 1.22 0.88
CA LEU A 131 -7.82 2.23 1.58
C LEU A 131 -8.12 3.46 0.69
N ALA A 132 -7.10 3.93 -0.04
CA ALA A 132 -7.27 5.05 -0.96
C ALA A 132 -8.18 4.70 -2.15
N GLU A 133 -8.12 3.47 -2.68
CA GLU A 133 -9.01 2.98 -3.74
C GLU A 133 -10.47 2.94 -3.28
N MET A 134 -10.73 2.70 -1.98
CA MET A 134 -12.06 2.78 -1.38
C MET A 134 -12.54 4.24 -1.18
N GLY A 135 -11.70 5.24 -1.47
CA GLY A 135 -12.02 6.65 -1.36
C GLY A 135 -11.73 7.26 0.02
N ALA A 136 -10.96 6.61 0.88
CA ALA A 136 -10.54 7.15 2.16
C ALA A 136 -9.46 8.23 2.01
N GLU A 137 -9.43 9.20 2.94
CA GLU A 137 -8.32 10.12 3.15
C GLU A 137 -7.26 9.42 4.03
N VAL A 138 -6.17 8.96 3.41
CA VAL A 138 -5.21 8.06 4.05
C VAL A 138 -3.98 8.79 4.55
N TYR A 139 -3.65 8.56 5.81
CA TYR A 139 -2.42 8.94 6.51
C TYR A 139 -1.67 7.67 6.86
N SER A 140 -0.38 7.59 6.55
CA SER A 140 0.40 6.37 6.78
C SER A 140 1.76 6.69 7.37
N ILE A 141 2.15 5.95 8.43
CA ILE A 141 3.43 6.13 9.13
C ILE A 141 4.27 4.87 8.95
N GLU A 142 5.52 5.06 8.54
CA GLU A 142 6.52 4.00 8.42
C GLU A 142 7.79 4.38 9.21
N ILE A 143 8.27 3.47 10.06
CA ILE A 143 9.46 3.72 10.86
C ILE A 143 10.76 3.47 10.09
N ILE A 144 10.71 2.64 9.04
CA ILE A 144 11.88 2.25 8.24
C ILE A 144 11.98 3.17 7.02
N PRO A 145 12.98 4.09 6.96
CA PRO A 145 13.06 5.10 5.90
C PRO A 145 13.12 4.52 4.49
N GLU A 146 13.80 3.39 4.30
CA GLU A 146 13.93 2.70 3.02
C GLU A 146 12.57 2.17 2.52
N LEU A 147 11.73 1.68 3.44
CA LEU A 147 10.37 1.23 3.11
C LEU A 147 9.47 2.44 2.83
N ALA A 148 9.50 3.47 3.68
CA ALA A 148 8.73 4.69 3.49
C ALA A 148 8.98 5.31 2.09
N LYS A 149 10.25 5.40 1.69
CA LYS A 149 10.63 5.89 0.37
C LYS A 149 10.07 5.03 -0.76
N ARG A 150 10.27 3.70 -0.70
CA ARG A 150 9.81 2.78 -1.76
C ARG A 150 8.28 2.74 -1.87
N ALA A 151 7.59 2.73 -0.73
CA ALA A 151 6.14 2.79 -0.70
C ALA A 151 5.60 4.10 -1.31
N GLY A 152 6.16 5.26 -0.90
CA GLY A 152 5.80 6.56 -1.47
C GLY A 152 5.99 6.61 -2.99
N GLU A 153 7.11 6.09 -3.50
CA GLU A 153 7.34 6.00 -4.96
C GLU A 153 6.33 5.07 -5.65
N ALA A 154 5.95 3.94 -5.04
CA ALA A 154 4.96 3.02 -5.60
C ALA A 154 3.57 3.67 -5.64
N LEU A 155 3.15 4.31 -4.58
CA LEU A 155 1.87 5.01 -4.46
C LEU A 155 1.75 6.15 -5.47
N ILE A 156 2.77 7.00 -5.58
CA ILE A 156 2.81 8.10 -6.58
C ILE A 156 2.73 7.56 -8.00
N ARG A 157 3.48 6.51 -8.34
CA ARG A 157 3.42 5.90 -9.69
C ARG A 157 2.03 5.39 -10.06
N ARG A 158 1.23 5.01 -9.05
CA ARG A 158 -0.14 4.52 -9.22
C ARG A 158 -1.20 5.61 -9.11
N GLY A 159 -0.78 6.86 -8.84
CA GLY A 159 -1.68 8.01 -8.76
C GLY A 159 -2.45 8.11 -7.43
N TYR A 160 -2.02 7.41 -6.38
CA TYR A 160 -2.63 7.53 -5.06
C TYR A 160 -2.08 8.74 -4.31
N GLU A 161 -3.00 9.60 -3.85
CA GLU A 161 -2.67 10.76 -3.00
C GLU A 161 -2.80 10.34 -1.53
N ILE A 162 -1.67 9.96 -0.91
CA ILE A 162 -1.59 9.50 0.47
C ILE A 162 -0.59 10.38 1.22
N GLN A 163 -0.97 10.84 2.41
CA GLN A 163 -0.04 11.55 3.28
C GLN A 163 0.82 10.53 4.02
N THR A 164 2.12 10.58 3.80
CA THR A 164 3.06 9.65 4.44
C THR A 164 4.03 10.38 5.35
N SER A 165 4.36 9.77 6.49
CA SER A 165 5.38 10.24 7.42
C SER A 165 6.36 9.12 7.77
N THR A 166 7.62 9.49 8.00
CA THR A 166 8.63 8.55 8.52
C THR A 166 8.81 8.81 10.02
N GLY A 167 8.58 7.78 10.86
CA GLY A 167 8.70 7.92 12.30
C GLY A 167 8.05 6.79 13.10
N ASP A 168 8.10 6.91 14.42
CA ASP A 168 7.54 5.94 15.36
C ASP A 168 6.01 6.01 15.40
N GLY A 169 5.36 5.07 14.74
CA GLY A 169 3.90 4.97 14.66
C GLY A 169 3.17 4.72 15.99
N TYR A 170 3.88 4.42 17.07
CA TYR A 170 3.28 4.25 18.41
C TYR A 170 2.52 5.50 18.88
N PHE A 171 3.00 6.66 18.50
CA PHE A 171 2.41 7.94 18.90
C PHE A 171 1.27 8.38 17.98
N GLY A 172 1.08 7.67 16.84
CA GLY A 172 0.12 8.08 15.82
C GLY A 172 0.54 9.38 15.12
N TRP A 173 -0.47 10.12 14.62
CA TRP A 173 -0.26 11.40 13.96
C TRP A 173 -1.31 12.42 14.47
N GLU A 174 -1.01 12.98 15.63
CA GLU A 174 -1.95 13.82 16.41
C GLU A 174 -2.44 15.05 15.64
N GLU A 175 -1.58 15.62 14.78
CA GLU A 175 -1.90 16.81 13.98
C GLU A 175 -3.13 16.61 13.07
N HIS A 176 -3.36 15.36 12.63
CA HIS A 176 -4.45 15.03 11.73
C HIS A 176 -5.63 14.32 12.42
N ALA A 177 -5.53 14.07 13.73
CA ALA A 177 -6.64 13.48 14.49
C ALA A 177 -7.86 14.43 14.56
N PRO A 178 -9.11 13.93 14.76
CA PRO A 178 -9.44 12.52 14.97
C PRO A 178 -9.54 11.72 13.68
N TYR A 179 -9.40 10.37 13.81
CA TYR A 179 -9.53 9.41 12.71
C TYR A 179 -10.82 8.61 12.82
N ASP A 180 -11.44 8.31 11.68
CA ASP A 180 -12.59 7.41 11.57
C ASP A 180 -12.15 5.95 11.67
N GLY A 181 -10.92 5.64 11.22
CA GLY A 181 -10.31 4.33 11.36
C GLY A 181 -8.81 4.38 11.62
N ILE A 182 -8.31 3.41 12.39
CA ILE A 182 -6.87 3.17 12.55
C ILE A 182 -6.59 1.70 12.25
N ILE A 183 -5.66 1.43 11.32
CA ILE A 183 -5.20 0.09 10.99
C ILE A 183 -3.72 -0.05 11.34
N VAL A 184 -3.38 -1.09 12.10
CA VAL A 184 -2.00 -1.35 12.52
C VAL A 184 -1.53 -2.64 11.89
N THR A 185 -0.49 -2.56 11.06
CA THR A 185 0.00 -3.67 10.23
C THR A 185 1.25 -4.37 10.80
N ALA A 186 1.62 -4.04 12.03
CA ALA A 186 2.66 -4.68 12.82
C ALA A 186 2.13 -4.98 14.23
N ALA A 187 2.67 -5.98 14.92
CA ALA A 187 2.14 -6.44 16.20
C ALA A 187 2.89 -5.85 17.40
N PRO A 188 2.30 -4.89 18.16
CA PRO A 188 2.78 -4.52 19.48
C PRO A 188 2.38 -5.56 20.54
N ASP A 189 3.00 -5.50 21.71
CA ASP A 189 2.67 -6.32 22.86
C ASP A 189 1.41 -5.84 23.61
N HIS A 190 0.98 -4.62 23.38
CA HIS A 190 -0.23 -4.00 23.94
C HIS A 190 -0.81 -2.97 22.96
N VAL A 191 -2.05 -2.53 23.20
CA VAL A 191 -2.69 -1.45 22.42
C VAL A 191 -2.11 -0.11 22.81
N PRO A 192 -1.44 0.63 21.89
CA PRO A 192 -0.91 1.95 22.19
C PRO A 192 -2.01 2.94 22.58
N ALA A 193 -1.91 3.53 23.79
CA ALA A 193 -2.89 4.51 24.25
C ALA A 193 -2.99 5.76 23.34
N PRO A 194 -1.90 6.29 22.77
CA PRO A 194 -1.97 7.42 21.83
C PRO A 194 -2.86 7.13 20.63
N LEU A 195 -2.76 5.94 20.03
CA LEU A 195 -3.59 5.57 18.87
C LEU A 195 -5.07 5.57 19.23
N ARG A 196 -5.42 4.92 20.35
CA ARG A 196 -6.82 4.90 20.82
C ARG A 196 -7.37 6.31 21.08
N ASN A 197 -6.53 7.22 21.61
CA ASN A 197 -6.95 8.60 21.93
C ASN A 197 -7.16 9.46 20.67
N GLN A 198 -6.63 9.04 19.52
CA GLN A 198 -6.79 9.71 18.23
C GLN A 198 -8.00 9.20 17.43
N LEU A 199 -8.72 8.19 17.94
CA LEU A 199 -9.97 7.77 17.32
C LEU A 199 -11.09 8.78 17.55
N GLY A 200 -11.87 9.02 16.51
CA GLY A 200 -13.11 9.77 16.57
C GLY A 200 -14.20 9.05 17.39
N PRO A 201 -15.32 9.71 17.67
CA PRO A 201 -16.40 9.13 18.51
C PRO A 201 -17.00 7.82 18.00
N LYS A 202 -16.90 7.56 16.70
CA LYS A 202 -17.36 6.32 16.05
C LYS A 202 -16.19 5.53 15.47
N GLY A 203 -14.96 6.03 15.70
CA GLY A 203 -13.76 5.47 15.10
C GLY A 203 -13.50 4.03 15.56
N LYS A 204 -12.98 3.23 14.65
CA LYS A 204 -12.60 1.83 14.85
C LYS A 204 -11.10 1.66 14.72
N MET A 205 -10.53 0.73 15.48
CA MET A 205 -9.14 0.32 15.31
C MET A 205 -9.05 -1.17 15.09
N VAL A 206 -8.28 -1.58 14.08
CA VAL A 206 -7.92 -2.97 13.83
C VAL A 206 -6.43 -3.14 14.09
N ILE A 207 -6.07 -4.00 15.06
CA ILE A 207 -4.70 -4.14 15.54
C ILE A 207 -4.38 -5.56 15.98
N PRO A 208 -3.29 -6.18 15.49
CA PRO A 208 -2.76 -7.42 16.06
C PRO A 208 -2.02 -7.11 17.38
N VAL A 209 -2.28 -7.85 18.44
CA VAL A 209 -1.60 -7.68 19.73
C VAL A 209 -1.08 -9.01 20.23
N GLY A 210 0.18 -9.05 20.66
CA GLY A 210 0.79 -10.23 21.25
C GLY A 210 2.31 -10.26 21.15
N PRO A 211 2.95 -11.39 21.55
CA PRO A 211 4.39 -11.47 21.65
C PRO A 211 5.08 -11.37 20.28
N PRO A 212 6.23 -10.67 20.21
CA PRO A 212 7.05 -10.61 19.00
C PRO A 212 7.43 -12.00 18.49
N GLY A 213 7.25 -12.26 17.18
CA GLY A 213 7.57 -13.54 16.54
C GLY A 213 6.65 -14.72 16.93
N GLY A 214 5.67 -14.49 17.80
CA GLY A 214 4.68 -15.47 18.23
C GLY A 214 3.38 -15.42 17.44
N VAL A 215 2.33 -16.01 18.01
CA VAL A 215 0.96 -15.87 17.56
C VAL A 215 0.33 -14.69 18.31
N GLN A 216 -0.26 -13.77 17.54
CA GLN A 216 -0.97 -12.61 18.07
C GLN A 216 -2.49 -12.84 17.93
N SER A 217 -3.29 -12.07 18.68
CA SER A 217 -4.72 -11.93 18.47
C SER A 217 -4.99 -10.66 17.67
N LEU A 218 -5.82 -10.78 16.63
CA LEU A 218 -6.34 -9.61 15.91
C LEU A 218 -7.53 -9.05 16.70
N TRP A 219 -7.49 -7.75 16.97
CA TRP A 219 -8.53 -7.06 17.71
C TRP A 219 -9.21 -5.99 16.89
N LEU A 220 -10.54 -5.97 16.92
CA LEU A 220 -11.34 -4.81 16.58
C LEU A 220 -11.66 -4.05 17.87
N ILE A 221 -11.28 -2.78 17.93
CA ILE A 221 -11.52 -1.88 19.06
C ILE A 221 -12.44 -0.77 18.59
N GLU A 222 -13.56 -0.58 19.28
CA GLU A 222 -14.57 0.43 18.94
C GLU A 222 -15.29 0.95 20.19
N GLN A 223 -16.03 2.04 20.05
CA GLN A 223 -16.89 2.52 21.13
C GLN A 223 -18.33 2.00 20.97
N ARG A 224 -18.87 1.41 22.04
CA ARG A 224 -20.29 1.03 22.14
C ARG A 224 -20.89 1.69 23.40
N GLY A 225 -21.87 2.57 23.21
CA GLY A 225 -22.50 3.24 24.34
C GLY A 225 -21.54 4.06 25.21
N GLY A 226 -20.53 4.69 24.60
CA GLY A 226 -19.51 5.50 25.29
C GLY A 226 -18.44 4.68 26.04
N ARG A 227 -18.36 3.36 25.81
CA ARG A 227 -17.36 2.47 26.39
C ARG A 227 -16.51 1.83 25.27
N TRP A 228 -15.23 1.70 25.52
CA TRP A 228 -14.35 0.94 24.65
C TRP A 228 -14.62 -0.56 24.77
N VAL A 229 -14.82 -1.22 23.63
CA VAL A 229 -15.00 -2.67 23.51
C VAL A 229 -13.91 -3.21 22.61
N SER A 230 -13.32 -4.35 23.00
CA SER A 230 -12.33 -5.06 22.19
C SER A 230 -12.88 -6.42 21.82
N LEU A 231 -13.00 -6.68 20.52
CA LEU A 231 -13.55 -7.90 19.94
C LEU A 231 -12.42 -8.71 19.31
N ASN A 232 -12.19 -9.93 19.78
CA ASN A 232 -11.19 -10.82 19.21
C ASN A 232 -11.68 -11.37 17.86
N GLN A 233 -10.89 -11.15 16.81
CA GLN A 233 -11.17 -11.57 15.44
C GLN A 233 -10.38 -12.82 15.02
N GLY A 234 -9.61 -13.42 15.93
CA GLY A 234 -8.87 -14.64 15.69
C GLY A 234 -7.36 -14.50 15.83
N ALA A 235 -6.68 -15.61 15.56
CA ALA A 235 -5.23 -15.70 15.66
C ALA A 235 -4.56 -15.30 14.35
N VAL A 236 -3.49 -14.49 14.45
CA VAL A 236 -2.73 -13.98 13.32
C VAL A 236 -1.23 -14.03 13.60
N ARG A 237 -0.42 -13.78 12.55
CA ARG A 237 1.03 -13.61 12.69
C ARG A 237 1.47 -12.39 11.89
N PHE A 238 1.98 -11.40 12.61
CA PHE A 238 2.53 -10.16 12.06
C PHE A 238 4.00 -10.01 12.45
N VAL A 239 4.70 -9.18 11.69
CA VAL A 239 6.03 -8.69 12.07
C VAL A 239 5.94 -7.89 13.37
N PRO A 240 7.02 -7.84 14.18
CA PRO A 240 7.02 -7.05 15.41
C PRO A 240 6.81 -5.56 15.13
N PHE A 241 6.11 -4.89 16.03
CA PHE A 241 5.99 -3.44 16.04
C PHE A 241 7.34 -2.83 16.49
N VAL A 242 8.04 -2.21 15.55
CA VAL A 242 9.35 -1.58 15.82
C VAL A 242 9.15 -0.20 16.45
N ARG A 243 10.02 0.18 17.39
CA ARG A 243 10.04 1.47 18.08
C ARG A 243 11.39 2.15 17.88
N GLU A 244 11.41 3.48 17.89
CA GLU A 244 12.65 4.24 18.07
C GLU A 244 13.21 3.97 19.47
N GLN A 245 14.53 3.79 19.57
CA GLN A 245 15.24 3.55 20.84
C GLN A 245 15.64 4.85 21.48
#